data_5a5ffa50c5aebe35c28fccf3b969fc9d
#
_entry.id   5a5ffa50c5aebe35c28fccf3b969fc9d
#
_cell.length_a   1.000
_cell.length_b   1.000
_cell.length_c   1.000
_cell.angle_alpha   90.00
_cell.angle_beta   90.00
_cell.angle_gamma   90.00
#
_symmetry.space_group_name_H-M   'P 1'
#
loop_
_entity.id
_entity.type
_entity.pdbx_description
1 polymer ?
#
loop_
_entity_poly.entity_id
_entity_poly.type
_entity_poly.pdbx_seq_one_letter_code
_entity_poly.pdbx_strand_id
1 'polypeptide(L)'
;MQDMQDMMRRLNQSGKRLSKGHRKIAEYIVEHYDKAVFMTASKLGEKVGVSESTVVRFASAMGYECYPQLQRALQELVRHWLTAVQRFEMATDIDQSEVLRTVLHADMQNIRTTTEEIDAAAFDEVVDKIIGARNIYVMGLRSAAPIAQFLAYYLNFIFDNVRVVSEASGDVFEQISRINESDLLFGISFPRYSTRTLEAMNFAKARGAQVVGLTDGPMSPVYATSTVCLTARTDMASFVDSMAAPLSVINALIVALGLRRKDELSEHFRLMEGIWDEYRVYVGKDRV
;
A
#
# COMPACT_ATOMS: atom_id res chain seq x y z
N MET A 1 -17.95 3.52 -8.71
CA MET A 1 -18.85 4.14 -9.73
C MET A 1 -18.95 5.65 -9.56
N GLN A 2 -19.06 6.18 -8.34
CA GLN A 2 -19.19 7.62 -8.10
C GLN A 2 -17.94 8.40 -8.53
N ASP A 3 -16.74 7.91 -8.22
CA ASP A 3 -15.47 8.57 -8.59
C ASP A 3 -15.18 8.50 -10.10
N MET A 4 -15.60 7.43 -10.77
CA MET A 4 -15.55 7.35 -12.23
C MET A 4 -16.54 8.33 -12.87
N GLN A 5 -17.75 8.45 -12.29
CA GLN A 5 -18.71 9.48 -12.70
C GLN A 5 -18.23 10.89 -12.38
N ASP A 6 -17.52 11.09 -11.28
CA ASP A 6 -16.90 12.37 -10.94
C ASP A 6 -15.72 12.69 -11.87
N MET A 7 -14.92 11.71 -12.26
CA MET A 7 -13.92 11.90 -13.31
C MET A 7 -14.59 12.26 -14.64
N MET A 8 -15.67 11.58 -15.01
CA MET A 8 -16.46 11.92 -16.20
C MET A 8 -17.15 13.28 -16.08
N ARG A 9 -17.59 13.69 -14.88
CA ARG A 9 -18.06 15.05 -14.62
C ARG A 9 -16.95 16.08 -14.81
N ARG A 10 -15.75 15.82 -14.31
CA ARG A 10 -14.58 16.69 -14.53
C ARG A 10 -14.21 16.76 -16.01
N LEU A 11 -14.29 15.64 -16.74
CA LEU A 11 -14.18 15.59 -18.20
C LEU A 11 -15.21 16.49 -18.90
N ASN A 12 -16.45 16.44 -18.48
CA ASN A 12 -17.53 17.24 -19.06
C ASN A 12 -17.51 18.70 -18.56
N GLN A 13 -17.06 18.98 -17.33
CA GLN A 13 -17.03 20.31 -16.73
C GLN A 13 -15.82 21.15 -17.16
N SER A 14 -14.76 20.55 -17.70
CA SER A 14 -13.56 21.28 -18.16
C SER A 14 -13.81 22.24 -19.34
N GLY A 15 -15.08 22.45 -19.74
CA GLY A 15 -15.50 23.46 -20.73
C GLY A 15 -14.93 23.29 -22.14
N LYS A 16 -13.98 22.40 -22.33
CA LYS A 16 -13.42 22.05 -23.62
C LYS A 16 -14.34 21.03 -24.28
N ARG A 17 -14.99 21.39 -25.38
CA ARG A 17 -15.72 20.44 -26.24
C ARG A 17 -14.76 19.32 -26.64
N LEU A 18 -14.89 18.13 -26.02
CA LEU A 18 -14.15 16.95 -26.44
C LEU A 18 -14.41 16.68 -27.92
N SER A 19 -13.35 16.43 -28.68
CA SER A 19 -13.48 16.00 -30.06
C SER A 19 -14.24 14.69 -30.14
N LYS A 20 -14.79 14.35 -31.30
CA LYS A 20 -15.51 13.07 -31.53
C LYS A 20 -14.63 11.85 -31.15
N GLY A 21 -13.32 11.91 -31.45
CA GLY A 21 -12.37 10.86 -31.09
C GLY A 21 -12.13 10.79 -29.57
N HIS A 22 -11.96 11.93 -28.90
CA HIS A 22 -11.77 11.97 -27.45
C HIS A 22 -13.00 11.45 -26.70
N ARG A 23 -14.20 11.72 -27.18
CA ARG A 23 -15.45 11.22 -26.56
C ARG A 23 -15.52 9.70 -26.65
N LYS A 24 -15.21 9.12 -27.82
CA LYS A 24 -15.17 7.67 -27.99
C LYS A 24 -14.16 7.01 -27.04
N ILE A 25 -12.98 7.62 -26.84
CA ILE A 25 -11.97 7.12 -25.91
C ILE A 25 -12.53 7.14 -24.48
N ALA A 26 -13.12 8.25 -24.05
CA ALA A 26 -13.69 8.41 -22.74
C ALA A 26 -14.83 7.40 -22.45
N GLU A 27 -15.77 7.25 -23.41
CA GLU A 27 -16.87 6.28 -23.34
C GLU A 27 -16.34 4.85 -23.22
N TYR A 28 -15.37 4.47 -24.04
CA TYR A 28 -14.76 3.14 -24.00
C TYR A 28 -14.03 2.86 -22.67
N ILE A 29 -13.28 3.85 -22.13
CA ILE A 29 -12.61 3.71 -20.84
C ILE A 29 -13.64 3.47 -19.73
N VAL A 30 -14.79 4.13 -19.75
CA VAL A 30 -15.85 3.97 -18.74
C VAL A 30 -16.55 2.63 -18.84
N GLU A 31 -16.88 2.20 -20.06
CA GLU A 31 -17.58 0.93 -20.30
C GLU A 31 -16.69 -0.30 -20.08
N HIS A 32 -15.37 -0.16 -20.31
CA HIS A 32 -14.40 -1.24 -20.28
C HIS A 32 -13.19 -0.88 -19.43
N TYR A 33 -13.41 -0.23 -18.27
CA TYR A 33 -12.32 0.25 -17.40
C TYR A 33 -11.37 -0.87 -16.97
N ASP A 34 -11.89 -2.07 -16.75
CA ASP A 34 -11.15 -3.27 -16.37
C ASP A 34 -10.06 -3.69 -17.39
N LYS A 35 -10.23 -3.31 -18.65
CA LYS A 35 -9.30 -3.60 -19.75
C LYS A 35 -8.61 -2.35 -20.28
N ALA A 36 -9.36 -1.28 -20.47
CA ALA A 36 -8.91 -0.06 -21.12
C ALA A 36 -7.70 0.59 -20.42
N VAL A 37 -7.70 0.60 -19.08
CA VAL A 37 -6.65 1.25 -18.27
C VAL A 37 -5.29 0.53 -18.36
N PHE A 38 -5.26 -0.70 -18.88
CA PHE A 38 -4.03 -1.47 -19.07
C PHE A 38 -3.56 -1.51 -20.53
N MET A 39 -4.34 -0.95 -21.46
CA MET A 39 -3.98 -0.91 -22.88
C MET A 39 -2.92 0.16 -23.16
N THR A 40 -1.97 -0.14 -24.03
CA THR A 40 -1.09 0.89 -24.61
C THR A 40 -1.91 1.88 -25.44
N ALA A 41 -1.38 3.08 -25.69
CA ALA A 41 -2.05 4.07 -26.53
C ALA A 41 -2.43 3.50 -27.91
N SER A 42 -1.55 2.67 -28.48
CA SER A 42 -1.78 1.99 -29.76
C SER A 42 -2.95 1.01 -29.68
N LYS A 43 -2.93 0.08 -28.71
CA LYS A 43 -4.02 -0.90 -28.50
C LYS A 43 -5.37 -0.23 -28.21
N LEU A 44 -5.37 0.83 -27.38
CA LEU A 44 -6.59 1.58 -27.08
C LEU A 44 -7.11 2.29 -28.33
N GLY A 45 -6.22 2.89 -29.13
CA GLY A 45 -6.57 3.52 -30.38
C GLY A 45 -7.22 2.55 -31.38
N GLU A 46 -6.64 1.36 -31.52
CA GLU A 46 -7.18 0.28 -32.37
C GLU A 46 -8.59 -0.16 -31.92
N LYS A 47 -8.79 -0.39 -30.62
CA LYS A 47 -10.08 -0.81 -30.04
C LYS A 47 -11.16 0.22 -30.23
N VAL A 48 -10.85 1.51 -30.10
CA VAL A 48 -11.80 2.62 -30.21
C VAL A 48 -11.99 3.10 -31.65
N GLY A 49 -11.10 2.67 -32.56
CA GLY A 49 -11.11 3.10 -33.96
C GLY A 49 -10.62 4.54 -34.13
N VAL A 50 -9.54 4.90 -33.43
CA VAL A 50 -8.82 6.19 -33.54
C VAL A 50 -7.31 5.95 -33.63
N SER A 51 -6.57 6.97 -34.10
CA SER A 51 -5.10 6.85 -34.15
C SER A 51 -4.49 6.93 -32.74
N GLU A 52 -3.31 6.32 -32.57
CA GLU A 52 -2.52 6.42 -31.33
C GLU A 52 -2.26 7.90 -30.96
N SER A 53 -1.95 8.74 -31.93
CA SER A 53 -1.76 10.19 -31.71
C SER A 53 -3.02 10.88 -31.17
N THR A 54 -4.22 10.35 -31.44
CA THR A 54 -5.47 10.86 -30.87
C THR A 54 -5.57 10.46 -29.40
N VAL A 55 -5.13 9.26 -29.02
CA VAL A 55 -5.08 8.79 -27.63
C VAL A 55 -4.08 9.62 -26.81
N VAL A 56 -2.88 9.87 -27.37
CA VAL A 56 -1.87 10.73 -26.70
C VAL A 56 -2.41 12.16 -26.50
N ARG A 57 -3.06 12.74 -27.52
CA ARG A 57 -3.71 14.08 -27.39
C ARG A 57 -4.89 14.07 -26.41
N PHE A 58 -5.58 12.96 -26.26
CA PHE A 58 -6.59 12.80 -25.23
C PHE A 58 -5.99 12.93 -23.84
N ALA A 59 -4.84 12.28 -23.55
CA ALA A 59 -4.14 12.43 -22.27
C ALA A 59 -3.80 13.91 -21.98
N SER A 60 -3.27 14.63 -22.96
CA SER A 60 -2.98 16.07 -22.81
C SER A 60 -4.26 16.91 -22.60
N ALA A 61 -5.35 16.56 -23.27
CA ALA A 61 -6.64 17.22 -23.07
C ALA A 61 -7.24 16.99 -21.67
N MET A 62 -6.83 15.87 -21.01
CA MET A 62 -7.16 15.52 -19.64
C MET A 62 -6.26 16.19 -18.59
N GLY A 63 -5.24 16.94 -19.03
CA GLY A 63 -4.30 17.64 -18.15
C GLY A 63 -3.06 16.82 -17.76
N TYR A 64 -2.83 15.69 -18.43
CA TYR A 64 -1.63 14.86 -18.21
C TYR A 64 -0.57 15.16 -19.27
N GLU A 65 0.70 15.10 -18.90
CA GLU A 65 1.81 15.39 -19.82
C GLU A 65 1.94 14.32 -20.93
N CYS A 66 1.63 13.06 -20.59
CA CYS A 66 1.74 11.94 -21.52
C CYS A 66 0.69 10.85 -21.23
N TYR A 67 0.48 9.95 -22.18
CA TYR A 67 -0.47 8.85 -22.00
C TYR A 67 -0.11 7.90 -20.84
N PRO A 68 1.16 7.51 -20.60
CA PRO A 68 1.51 6.71 -19.43
C PRO A 68 1.12 7.34 -18.09
N GLN A 69 1.18 8.67 -17.96
CA GLN A 69 0.76 9.37 -16.75
C GLN A 69 -0.77 9.28 -16.56
N LEU A 70 -1.55 9.51 -17.61
CA LEU A 70 -3.00 9.29 -17.60
C LEU A 70 -3.33 7.83 -17.25
N GLN A 71 -2.64 6.89 -17.87
CA GLN A 71 -2.85 5.47 -17.66
C GLN A 71 -2.64 5.09 -16.20
N ARG A 72 -1.56 5.54 -15.57
CA ARG A 72 -1.31 5.32 -14.12
C ARG A 72 -2.43 5.87 -13.25
N ALA A 73 -2.85 7.10 -13.50
CA ALA A 73 -3.94 7.71 -12.75
C ALA A 73 -5.26 6.93 -12.89
N LEU A 74 -5.55 6.42 -14.08
CA LEU A 74 -6.71 5.56 -14.32
C LEU A 74 -6.57 4.20 -13.61
N GLN A 75 -5.38 3.60 -13.64
CA GLN A 75 -5.10 2.35 -12.94
C GLN A 75 -5.30 2.50 -11.42
N GLU A 76 -4.82 3.59 -10.84
CA GLU A 76 -5.03 3.90 -9.42
C GLU A 76 -6.52 4.00 -9.08
N LEU A 77 -7.32 4.65 -9.92
CA LEU A 77 -8.77 4.80 -9.70
C LEU A 77 -9.54 3.47 -9.74
N VAL A 78 -9.17 2.54 -10.62
CA VAL A 78 -9.92 1.29 -10.80
C VAL A 78 -9.38 0.14 -9.96
N ARG A 79 -8.16 0.24 -9.46
CA ARG A 79 -7.41 -0.83 -8.80
C ARG A 79 -8.15 -1.50 -7.64
N HIS A 80 -8.85 -0.72 -6.84
CA HIS A 80 -9.59 -1.22 -5.69
C HIS A 80 -10.95 -1.83 -6.04
N TRP A 81 -11.45 -1.60 -7.27
CA TRP A 81 -12.73 -2.16 -7.74
C TRP A 81 -12.57 -3.45 -8.53
N LEU A 82 -11.36 -3.75 -9.03
CA LEU A 82 -11.11 -4.97 -9.77
C LEU A 82 -11.36 -6.21 -8.91
N THR A 83 -12.17 -7.12 -9.42
CA THR A 83 -12.34 -8.45 -8.82
C THR A 83 -11.07 -9.28 -8.95
N ALA A 84 -10.96 -10.37 -8.18
CA ALA A 84 -9.82 -11.28 -8.28
C ALA A 84 -9.71 -11.90 -9.69
N VAL A 85 -10.85 -12.17 -10.34
CA VAL A 85 -10.90 -12.71 -11.72
C VAL A 85 -10.34 -11.69 -12.71
N GLN A 86 -10.81 -10.44 -12.67
CA GLN A 86 -10.32 -9.37 -13.54
C GLN A 86 -8.81 -9.13 -13.37
N ARG A 87 -8.32 -9.14 -12.13
CA ARG A 87 -6.88 -9.04 -11.84
C ARG A 87 -6.09 -10.21 -12.43
N PHE A 88 -6.64 -11.44 -12.35
CA PHE A 88 -6.00 -12.62 -12.90
C PHE A 88 -6.00 -12.60 -14.45
N GLU A 89 -7.10 -12.19 -15.06
CA GLU A 89 -7.19 -12.05 -16.53
C GLU A 89 -6.13 -11.09 -17.09
N MET A 90 -5.77 -10.03 -16.32
CA MET A 90 -4.69 -9.12 -16.69
C MET A 90 -3.31 -9.78 -16.70
N ALA A 91 -3.10 -10.78 -15.84
CA ALA A 91 -1.84 -11.52 -15.76
C ALA A 91 -1.64 -12.49 -16.93
N THR A 92 -2.70 -12.86 -17.63
CA THR A 92 -2.62 -13.84 -18.76
C THR A 92 -1.86 -13.30 -19.99
N ASP A 93 -1.65 -12.00 -20.08
CA ASP A 93 -0.86 -11.36 -21.14
C ASP A 93 0.67 -11.40 -20.87
N ILE A 94 1.11 -11.88 -19.70
CA ILE A 94 2.53 -12.01 -19.36
C ILE A 94 3.08 -13.31 -19.99
N ASP A 95 4.15 -13.19 -20.75
CA ASP A 95 4.88 -14.38 -21.24
C ASP A 95 5.41 -15.18 -20.03
N GLN A 96 5.06 -16.47 -19.97
CA GLN A 96 5.45 -17.36 -18.88
C GLN A 96 6.98 -17.42 -18.69
N SER A 97 7.76 -17.29 -19.74
CA SER A 97 9.23 -17.27 -19.69
C SER A 97 9.79 -15.98 -19.05
N GLU A 98 9.03 -14.89 -19.04
CA GLU A 98 9.45 -13.58 -18.56
C GLU A 98 8.82 -13.20 -17.20
N VAL A 99 8.00 -14.06 -16.60
CA VAL A 99 7.26 -13.77 -15.34
C VAL A 99 8.20 -13.29 -14.24
N LEU A 100 9.33 -14.00 -14.01
CA LEU A 100 10.29 -13.65 -12.95
C LEU A 100 10.83 -12.23 -13.15
N ARG A 101 11.29 -11.92 -14.36
CA ARG A 101 11.84 -10.59 -14.67
C ARG A 101 10.78 -9.51 -14.56
N THR A 102 9.59 -9.75 -15.07
CA THR A 102 8.47 -8.80 -15.04
C THR A 102 8.11 -8.44 -13.60
N VAL A 103 7.98 -9.43 -12.72
CA VAL A 103 7.67 -9.20 -11.30
C VAL A 103 8.80 -8.44 -10.61
N LEU A 104 10.06 -8.89 -10.75
CA LEU A 104 11.19 -8.21 -10.11
C LEU A 104 11.36 -6.76 -10.61
N HIS A 105 11.12 -6.48 -11.89
CA HIS A 105 11.16 -5.12 -12.41
C HIS A 105 10.03 -4.25 -11.85
N ALA A 106 8.82 -4.80 -11.72
CA ALA A 106 7.71 -4.09 -11.08
C ALA A 106 8.01 -3.77 -9.61
N ASP A 107 8.56 -4.72 -8.86
CA ASP A 107 8.98 -4.53 -7.47
C ASP A 107 10.06 -3.45 -7.32
N MET A 108 11.09 -3.48 -8.19
CA MET A 108 12.12 -2.44 -8.23
C MET A 108 11.52 -1.05 -8.52
N GLN A 109 10.56 -0.97 -9.45
CA GLN A 109 9.89 0.28 -9.77
C GLN A 109 9.04 0.78 -8.59
N ASN A 110 8.34 -0.10 -7.89
CA ASN A 110 7.58 0.24 -6.67
C ASN A 110 8.50 0.82 -5.58
N ILE A 111 9.65 0.20 -5.33
CA ILE A 111 10.63 0.70 -4.36
C ILE A 111 11.16 2.06 -4.79
N ARG A 112 11.54 2.21 -6.06
CA ARG A 112 12.05 3.48 -6.60
C ARG A 112 11.04 4.60 -6.44
N THR A 113 9.81 4.39 -6.91
CA THR A 113 8.75 5.40 -6.83
C THR A 113 8.43 5.74 -5.37
N THR A 114 8.40 4.74 -4.48
CA THR A 114 8.21 4.98 -3.04
C THR A 114 9.33 5.85 -2.47
N THR A 115 10.58 5.60 -2.85
CA THR A 115 11.73 6.41 -2.39
C THR A 115 11.63 7.87 -2.84
N GLU A 116 11.07 8.12 -4.04
CA GLU A 116 10.88 9.46 -4.60
C GLU A 116 9.68 10.20 -3.98
N GLU A 117 8.64 9.48 -3.53
CA GLU A 117 7.36 10.05 -3.08
C GLU A 117 7.13 10.04 -1.57
N ILE A 118 7.89 9.24 -0.81
CA ILE A 118 7.67 9.11 0.63
C ILE A 118 7.97 10.41 1.38
N ASP A 119 7.05 10.81 2.27
CA ASP A 119 7.21 11.98 3.12
C ASP A 119 8.13 11.65 4.30
N ALA A 120 9.35 12.21 4.28
CA ALA A 120 10.32 12.03 5.35
C ALA A 120 9.86 12.64 6.68
N ALA A 121 9.11 13.75 6.66
CA ALA A 121 8.59 14.36 7.88
C ALA A 121 7.50 13.47 8.52
N ALA A 122 6.61 12.90 7.71
CA ALA A 122 5.64 11.92 8.19
C ALA A 122 6.33 10.66 8.73
N PHE A 123 7.44 10.22 8.11
CA PHE A 123 8.22 9.08 8.62
C PHE A 123 8.79 9.37 10.01
N ASP A 124 9.42 10.51 10.21
CA ASP A 124 9.97 10.92 11.51
C ASP A 124 8.85 11.07 12.56
N GLU A 125 7.70 11.63 12.18
CA GLU A 125 6.53 11.73 13.07
C GLU A 125 6.03 10.35 13.50
N VAL A 126 5.99 9.36 12.60
CA VAL A 126 5.61 7.98 12.91
C VAL A 126 6.58 7.36 13.93
N VAL A 127 7.90 7.56 13.74
CA VAL A 127 8.93 7.10 14.68
C VAL A 127 8.68 7.69 16.07
N ASP A 128 8.47 9.00 16.17
CA ASP A 128 8.24 9.68 17.45
C ASP A 128 6.95 9.20 18.13
N LYS A 129 5.86 9.00 17.37
CA LYS A 129 4.59 8.48 17.90
C LYS A 129 4.71 7.05 18.43
N ILE A 130 5.46 6.19 17.76
CA ILE A 130 5.70 4.80 18.20
C ILE A 130 6.50 4.81 19.53
N ILE A 131 7.54 5.62 19.61
CA ILE A 131 8.36 5.73 20.84
C ILE A 131 7.55 6.24 22.03
N GLY A 132 6.65 7.19 21.79
CA GLY A 132 5.83 7.80 22.85
C GLY A 132 4.59 6.99 23.26
N ALA A 133 4.26 5.90 22.59
CA ALA A 133 3.05 5.14 22.84
C ALA A 133 3.15 4.26 24.10
N ARG A 134 2.09 4.26 24.93
CA ARG A 134 1.95 3.35 26.08
C ARG A 134 1.78 1.89 25.62
N ASN A 135 0.98 1.62 24.61
CA ASN A 135 0.87 0.35 23.91
C ASN A 135 0.84 0.58 22.40
N ILE A 136 1.49 -0.31 21.67
CA ILE A 136 1.57 -0.31 20.22
C ILE A 136 0.75 -1.48 19.68
N TYR A 137 -0.43 -1.18 19.12
CA TYR A 137 -1.26 -2.18 18.46
C TYR A 137 -0.90 -2.22 16.98
N VAL A 138 -0.45 -3.37 16.47
CA VAL A 138 -0.11 -3.56 15.06
C VAL A 138 -1.18 -4.42 14.41
N MET A 139 -1.80 -3.89 13.36
CA MET A 139 -2.90 -4.54 12.68
C MET A 139 -2.73 -4.52 11.16
N GLY A 140 -2.80 -5.67 10.57
CA GLY A 140 -2.97 -5.88 9.13
C GLY A 140 -3.75 -7.17 8.94
N LEU A 141 -4.77 -7.15 8.08
CA LEU A 141 -5.60 -8.33 7.83
C LEU A 141 -5.40 -8.84 6.40
N ARG A 142 -5.78 -10.10 6.15
CA ARG A 142 -5.68 -10.74 4.84
C ARG A 142 -4.22 -10.71 4.33
N SER A 143 -3.96 -10.21 3.11
CA SER A 143 -2.61 -10.12 2.53
C SER A 143 -1.65 -9.19 3.29
N ALA A 144 -2.15 -8.25 4.09
CA ALA A 144 -1.33 -7.39 4.94
C ALA A 144 -0.95 -8.04 6.29
N ALA A 145 -1.58 -9.16 6.68
CA ALA A 145 -1.30 -9.81 7.96
C ALA A 145 0.17 -10.25 8.13
N PRO A 146 0.82 -10.88 7.13
CA PRO A 146 2.24 -11.23 7.25
C PRO A 146 3.16 -10.04 7.49
N ILE A 147 2.86 -8.89 6.87
CA ILE A 147 3.65 -7.66 7.02
C ILE A 147 3.47 -7.07 8.42
N ALA A 148 2.24 -7.07 8.94
CA ALA A 148 1.95 -6.64 10.30
C ALA A 148 2.66 -7.53 11.33
N GLN A 149 2.66 -8.84 11.11
CA GLN A 149 3.38 -9.79 11.96
C GLN A 149 4.90 -9.57 11.90
N PHE A 150 5.45 -9.32 10.70
CA PHE A 150 6.86 -9.01 10.52
C PHE A 150 7.25 -7.74 11.29
N LEU A 151 6.49 -6.66 11.15
CA LEU A 151 6.71 -5.43 11.92
C LEU A 151 6.67 -5.71 13.42
N ALA A 152 5.61 -6.33 13.91
CA ALA A 152 5.45 -6.63 15.33
C ALA A 152 6.54 -7.54 15.89
N TYR A 153 7.00 -8.51 15.11
CA TYR A 153 8.12 -9.37 15.49
C TYR A 153 9.37 -8.55 15.85
N TYR A 154 9.77 -7.63 14.98
CA TYR A 154 10.94 -6.79 15.25
C TYR A 154 10.68 -5.71 16.31
N LEU A 155 9.46 -5.16 16.38
CA LEU A 155 9.12 -4.22 17.44
C LEU A 155 9.22 -4.85 18.83
N ASN A 156 8.92 -6.14 18.98
CA ASN A 156 9.05 -6.86 20.27
C ASN A 156 10.52 -7.01 20.74
N PHE A 157 11.52 -6.79 19.90
CA PHE A 157 12.90 -6.66 20.36
C PHE A 157 13.23 -5.27 20.92
N ILE A 158 12.48 -4.24 20.46
CA ILE A 158 12.72 -2.84 20.82
C ILE A 158 11.82 -2.37 21.97
N PHE A 159 10.61 -2.94 22.06
CA PHE A 159 9.56 -2.54 22.98
C PHE A 159 8.91 -3.77 23.64
N ASP A 160 8.46 -3.62 24.89
CA ASP A 160 7.77 -4.65 25.67
C ASP A 160 6.23 -4.55 25.63
N ASN A 161 5.70 -3.55 24.93
CA ASN A 161 4.31 -3.13 24.93
C ASN A 161 3.63 -3.31 23.54
N VAL A 162 4.12 -4.20 22.70
CA VAL A 162 3.61 -4.46 21.34
C VAL A 162 2.52 -5.53 21.39
N ARG A 163 1.42 -5.28 20.68
CA ARG A 163 0.27 -6.20 20.57
C ARG A 163 -0.13 -6.38 19.11
N VAL A 164 -0.11 -7.61 18.63
CA VAL A 164 -0.63 -7.95 17.30
C VAL A 164 -2.15 -8.11 17.39
N VAL A 165 -2.87 -7.36 16.57
CA VAL A 165 -4.32 -7.51 16.41
C VAL A 165 -4.59 -8.37 15.18
N SER A 166 -5.20 -9.54 15.39
CA SER A 166 -5.42 -10.52 14.32
C SER A 166 -6.76 -11.25 14.47
N GLU A 167 -7.33 -11.70 13.35
CA GLU A 167 -8.56 -12.50 13.34
C GLU A 167 -8.36 -13.89 13.98
N ALA A 168 -7.12 -14.38 14.07
CA ALA A 168 -6.82 -15.66 14.70
C ALA A 168 -6.96 -15.63 16.25
N SER A 169 -6.90 -14.45 16.86
CA SER A 169 -6.92 -14.27 18.32
C SER A 169 -8.30 -13.84 18.86
N GLY A 170 -9.35 -13.95 18.05
CA GLY A 170 -10.72 -13.53 18.43
C GLY A 170 -11.18 -12.26 17.73
N ASP A 171 -12.26 -11.66 18.18
CA ASP A 171 -12.78 -10.45 17.55
C ASP A 171 -11.81 -9.26 17.71
N VAL A 172 -11.60 -8.55 16.61
CA VAL A 172 -10.67 -7.41 16.53
C VAL A 172 -11.02 -6.33 17.56
N PHE A 173 -12.30 -6.02 17.76
CA PHE A 173 -12.72 -4.96 18.69
C PHE A 173 -12.53 -5.37 20.16
N GLU A 174 -12.63 -6.67 20.48
CA GLU A 174 -12.30 -7.17 21.81
C GLU A 174 -10.82 -6.95 22.13
N GLN A 175 -9.93 -7.21 21.16
CA GLN A 175 -8.49 -7.05 21.31
C GLN A 175 -8.08 -5.59 21.54
N ILE A 176 -8.78 -4.61 20.92
CA ILE A 176 -8.51 -3.18 21.04
C ILE A 176 -9.51 -2.46 21.98
N SER A 177 -10.34 -3.19 22.72
CA SER A 177 -11.42 -2.62 23.58
C SER A 177 -10.92 -1.61 24.61
N ARG A 178 -9.67 -1.74 25.08
CA ARG A 178 -9.03 -0.90 26.10
C ARG A 178 -8.13 0.19 25.53
N ILE A 179 -8.10 0.38 24.20
CA ILE A 179 -7.31 1.40 23.55
C ILE A 179 -7.79 2.80 23.95
N ASN A 180 -6.86 3.73 24.18
CA ASN A 180 -7.15 5.10 24.58
C ASN A 180 -6.08 6.08 24.04
N GLU A 181 -6.15 7.34 24.47
CA GLU A 181 -5.32 8.46 23.97
C GLU A 181 -3.81 8.28 24.17
N SER A 182 -3.39 7.40 25.09
CA SER A 182 -1.97 7.10 25.33
C SER A 182 -1.45 5.98 24.44
N ASP A 183 -2.30 5.35 23.65
CA ASP A 183 -1.97 4.19 22.82
C ASP A 183 -1.84 4.58 21.36
N LEU A 184 -1.23 3.68 20.57
CA LEU A 184 -1.11 3.80 19.13
C LEU A 184 -1.66 2.55 18.44
N LEU A 185 -2.46 2.74 17.38
CA LEU A 185 -2.82 1.70 16.43
C LEU A 185 -2.07 1.92 15.11
N PHE A 186 -1.23 0.98 14.72
CA PHE A 186 -0.57 0.92 13.42
C PHE A 186 -1.40 0.03 12.48
N GLY A 187 -2.15 0.63 11.56
CA GLY A 187 -3.03 -0.05 10.62
C GLY A 187 -2.40 -0.18 9.24
N ILE A 188 -2.33 -1.40 8.71
CA ILE A 188 -1.77 -1.71 7.39
C ILE A 188 -2.87 -2.25 6.49
N SER A 189 -3.15 -1.58 5.37
CA SER A 189 -4.07 -2.08 4.36
C SER A 189 -3.80 -1.45 2.99
N PHE A 190 -3.90 -2.27 1.94
CA PHE A 190 -3.63 -1.92 0.55
C PHE A 190 -4.87 -2.15 -0.33
N PRO A 191 -4.87 -1.81 -1.63
CA PRO A 191 -6.03 -1.91 -2.51
C PRO A 191 -6.83 -3.20 -2.35
N ARG A 192 -8.18 -3.08 -2.42
CA ARG A 192 -9.19 -3.95 -1.84
C ARG A 192 -9.14 -3.92 -0.31
N TYR A 193 -8.97 -2.68 0.20
CA TYR A 193 -8.81 -2.39 1.63
C TYR A 193 -9.76 -3.18 2.51
N SER A 194 -9.24 -3.70 3.62
CA SER A 194 -10.03 -4.43 4.60
C SER A 194 -10.97 -3.50 5.36
N THR A 195 -12.27 -3.71 5.23
CA THR A 195 -13.29 -2.97 5.99
C THR A 195 -13.04 -3.08 7.50
N ARG A 196 -12.70 -4.27 7.98
CA ARG A 196 -12.39 -4.51 9.40
C ARG A 196 -11.19 -3.69 9.88
N THR A 197 -10.13 -3.55 9.05
CA THR A 197 -8.99 -2.70 9.41
C THR A 197 -9.41 -1.24 9.53
N LEU A 198 -10.21 -0.73 8.58
CA LEU A 198 -10.70 0.65 8.60
C LEU A 198 -11.63 0.90 9.79
N GLU A 199 -12.53 -0.01 10.09
CA GLU A 199 -13.42 0.07 11.25
C GLU A 199 -12.63 0.11 12.57
N ALA A 200 -11.60 -0.74 12.71
CA ALA A 200 -10.72 -0.74 13.87
C ALA A 200 -9.92 0.56 14.00
N MET A 201 -9.40 1.11 12.90
CA MET A 201 -8.71 2.41 12.90
C MET A 201 -9.66 3.54 13.31
N ASN A 202 -10.89 3.57 12.80
CA ASN A 202 -11.91 4.54 13.20
C ASN A 202 -12.29 4.39 14.69
N PHE A 203 -12.43 3.16 15.16
CA PHE A 203 -12.70 2.89 16.57
C PHE A 203 -11.58 3.41 17.49
N ALA A 204 -10.32 3.14 17.13
CA ALA A 204 -9.16 3.64 17.87
C ALA A 204 -9.11 5.17 17.88
N LYS A 205 -9.34 5.80 16.73
CA LYS A 205 -9.39 7.26 16.58
C LYS A 205 -10.50 7.89 17.42
N ALA A 206 -11.68 7.28 17.45
CA ALA A 206 -12.80 7.75 18.28
C ALA A 206 -12.52 7.65 19.80
N ARG A 207 -11.55 6.81 20.20
CA ARG A 207 -11.05 6.68 21.58
C ARG A 207 -9.87 7.59 21.90
N GLY A 208 -9.49 8.48 20.97
CA GLY A 208 -8.38 9.42 21.14
C GLY A 208 -7.00 8.84 20.84
N ALA A 209 -6.88 7.55 20.51
CA ALA A 209 -5.60 6.92 20.22
C ALA A 209 -4.95 7.51 18.97
N GLN A 210 -3.61 7.48 18.93
CA GLN A 210 -2.88 7.80 17.72
C GLN A 210 -3.09 6.70 16.69
N VAL A 211 -3.43 7.08 15.46
CA VAL A 211 -3.68 6.14 14.38
C VAL A 211 -2.65 6.37 13.27
N VAL A 212 -1.71 5.46 13.14
CA VAL A 212 -0.72 5.43 12.08
C VAL A 212 -1.19 4.50 10.96
N GLY A 213 -1.11 4.96 9.72
CA GLY A 213 -1.43 4.16 8.54
C GLY A 213 -0.19 3.77 7.73
N LEU A 214 -0.23 2.59 7.10
CA LEU A 214 0.63 2.24 5.98
C LEU A 214 -0.24 1.75 4.83
N THR A 215 -0.16 2.43 3.67
CA THR A 215 -1.02 2.19 2.51
C THR A 215 -0.32 2.55 1.19
N ASP A 216 -1.02 2.43 0.07
CA ASP A 216 -0.47 2.65 -1.28
C ASP A 216 -0.43 4.12 -1.73
N GLY A 217 -1.26 5.01 -1.14
CA GLY A 217 -1.26 6.41 -1.55
C GLY A 217 -2.31 7.28 -0.86
N PRO A 218 -2.29 8.61 -1.14
CA PRO A 218 -3.14 9.59 -0.47
C PRO A 218 -4.65 9.42 -0.73
N MET A 219 -5.03 8.74 -1.80
CA MET A 219 -6.43 8.46 -2.14
C MET A 219 -7.01 7.27 -1.37
N SER A 220 -6.19 6.58 -0.59
CA SER A 220 -6.59 5.44 0.23
C SER A 220 -7.51 5.87 1.38
N PRO A 221 -8.56 5.09 1.71
CA PRO A 221 -9.36 5.31 2.92
C PRO A 221 -8.54 5.15 4.20
N VAL A 222 -7.44 4.38 4.18
CA VAL A 222 -6.49 4.27 5.29
C VAL A 222 -5.81 5.61 5.54
N TYR A 223 -5.37 6.30 4.47
CA TYR A 223 -4.77 7.62 4.57
C TYR A 223 -5.72 8.64 5.22
N ALA A 224 -6.97 8.68 4.76
CA ALA A 224 -7.99 9.60 5.30
C ALA A 224 -8.35 9.32 6.78
N THR A 225 -8.24 8.07 7.22
CA THR A 225 -8.55 7.67 8.61
C THR A 225 -7.38 7.93 9.56
N SER A 226 -6.14 7.90 9.06
CA SER A 226 -4.93 8.02 9.87
C SER A 226 -4.74 9.42 10.47
N THR A 227 -4.02 9.51 11.59
CA THR A 227 -3.47 10.75 12.12
C THR A 227 -2.22 11.16 11.34
N VAL A 228 -1.36 10.18 11.05
CA VAL A 228 -0.20 10.25 10.15
C VAL A 228 -0.14 8.97 9.34
N CYS A 229 0.29 9.07 8.08
CA CYS A 229 0.27 7.91 7.18
C CYS A 229 1.56 7.84 6.36
N LEU A 230 2.14 6.65 6.31
CA LEU A 230 3.20 6.31 5.36
C LEU A 230 2.59 5.72 4.10
N THR A 231 3.14 6.09 2.96
CA THR A 231 2.70 5.55 1.67
C THR A 231 3.82 4.74 1.02
N ALA A 232 3.45 3.59 0.45
CA ALA A 232 4.37 2.73 -0.28
C ALA A 232 3.65 2.14 -1.49
N ARG A 233 4.27 2.23 -2.66
CA ARG A 233 3.68 1.71 -3.91
C ARG A 233 3.55 0.19 -3.85
N THR A 234 2.41 -0.29 -4.33
CA THR A 234 2.07 -1.72 -4.40
C THR A 234 1.59 -2.11 -5.78
N ASP A 235 2.10 -1.43 -6.84
CA ASP A 235 1.66 -1.68 -8.21
C ASP A 235 1.91 -3.13 -8.57
N MET A 236 0.87 -3.79 -9.08
CA MET A 236 0.88 -5.20 -9.34
C MET A 236 1.36 -5.49 -10.78
N ALA A 237 2.21 -6.48 -10.94
CA ALA A 237 2.52 -7.05 -12.25
C ALA A 237 1.42 -8.05 -12.70
N SER A 238 0.62 -8.54 -11.74
CA SER A 238 -0.43 -9.54 -11.99
C SER A 238 -1.60 -9.36 -11.01
N PHE A 239 -2.22 -10.46 -10.54
CA PHE A 239 -3.30 -10.43 -9.54
C PHE A 239 -2.82 -10.21 -8.08
N VAL A 240 -1.51 -10.25 -7.86
CA VAL A 240 -0.88 -10.06 -6.54
C VAL A 240 -0.38 -8.63 -6.42
N ASP A 241 -0.77 -7.94 -5.35
CA ASP A 241 -0.20 -6.64 -5.01
C ASP A 241 1.25 -6.84 -4.54
N SER A 242 2.18 -6.01 -5.05
CA SER A 242 3.58 -6.07 -4.59
C SER A 242 3.69 -5.57 -3.15
N MET A 243 4.31 -6.37 -2.30
CA MET A 243 4.62 -5.99 -0.92
C MET A 243 6.10 -5.61 -0.72
N ALA A 244 6.88 -5.52 -1.79
CA ALA A 244 8.32 -5.22 -1.72
C ALA A 244 8.59 -3.82 -1.14
N ALA A 245 7.95 -2.79 -1.67
CA ALA A 245 8.13 -1.44 -1.17
C ALA A 245 7.52 -1.22 0.24
N PRO A 246 6.30 -1.70 0.56
CA PRO A 246 5.80 -1.70 1.94
C PRO A 246 6.75 -2.35 2.94
N LEU A 247 7.31 -3.51 2.61
CA LEU A 247 8.26 -4.21 3.48
C LEU A 247 9.57 -3.40 3.63
N SER A 248 10.03 -2.74 2.58
CA SER A 248 11.20 -1.86 2.63
C SER A 248 10.98 -0.65 3.55
N VAL A 249 9.77 -0.04 3.53
CA VAL A 249 9.41 1.04 4.44
C VAL A 249 9.36 0.54 5.89
N ILE A 250 8.81 -0.64 6.13
CA ILE A 250 8.82 -1.27 7.45
C ILE A 250 10.24 -1.55 7.94
N ASN A 251 11.13 -2.05 7.07
CA ASN A 251 12.54 -2.25 7.43
C ASN A 251 13.20 -0.94 7.84
N ALA A 252 12.97 0.14 7.10
CA ALA A 252 13.49 1.46 7.45
C ALA A 252 12.96 1.93 8.81
N LEU A 253 11.67 1.70 9.09
CA LEU A 253 11.04 2.05 10.36
C LEU A 253 11.65 1.28 11.53
N ILE A 254 11.85 -0.04 11.38
CA ILE A 254 12.50 -0.89 12.40
C ILE A 254 13.91 -0.38 12.69
N VAL A 255 14.69 -0.07 11.65
CA VAL A 255 16.07 0.45 11.80
C VAL A 255 16.05 1.80 12.51
N ALA A 256 15.16 2.73 12.11
CA ALA A 256 15.07 4.05 12.74
C ALA A 256 14.72 3.95 14.24
N LEU A 257 13.75 3.10 14.60
CA LEU A 257 13.36 2.84 15.99
C LEU A 257 14.50 2.20 16.79
N GLY A 258 15.17 1.21 16.22
CA GLY A 258 16.33 0.57 16.85
C GLY A 258 17.49 1.54 17.10
N LEU A 259 17.75 2.46 16.16
CA LEU A 259 18.80 3.49 16.34
C LEU A 259 18.41 4.50 17.43
N ARG A 260 17.15 4.87 17.55
CA ARG A 260 16.65 5.77 18.61
C ARG A 260 16.70 5.14 20.00
N ARG A 261 16.60 3.81 20.10
CA ARG A 261 16.66 3.04 21.37
C ARG A 261 17.86 2.09 21.41
N LYS A 262 18.99 2.55 20.89
CA LYS A 262 20.19 1.74 20.67
C LYS A 262 20.70 1.01 21.90
N ASP A 263 20.75 1.70 23.05
CA ASP A 263 21.36 1.14 24.27
C ASP A 263 20.48 0.04 24.85
N GLU A 264 19.16 0.29 24.95
CA GLU A 264 18.16 -0.68 25.42
C GLU A 264 18.08 -1.90 24.51
N LEU A 265 18.06 -1.69 23.19
CA LEU A 265 18.05 -2.76 22.20
C LEU A 265 19.33 -3.61 22.27
N SER A 266 20.50 -2.97 22.48
CA SER A 266 21.78 -3.67 22.61
C SER A 266 21.83 -4.53 23.85
N GLU A 267 21.25 -4.09 24.97
CA GLU A 267 21.13 -4.86 26.21
C GLU A 267 20.18 -6.06 26.00
N HIS A 268 19.03 -5.83 25.39
CA HIS A 268 18.08 -6.89 25.09
C HIS A 268 18.67 -7.95 24.16
N PHE A 269 19.39 -7.56 23.12
CA PHE A 269 20.04 -8.53 22.22
C PHE A 269 21.11 -9.37 22.93
N ARG A 270 21.87 -8.81 23.88
CA ARG A 270 22.82 -9.63 24.67
C ARG A 270 22.10 -10.72 25.48
N LEU A 271 20.95 -10.37 26.06
CA LEU A 271 20.10 -11.34 26.75
C LEU A 271 19.58 -12.43 25.79
N MET A 272 19.08 -12.01 24.63
CA MET A 272 18.51 -12.93 23.64
C MET A 272 19.59 -13.86 23.03
N GLU A 273 20.80 -13.35 22.76
CA GLU A 273 21.92 -14.20 22.30
C GLU A 273 22.23 -15.31 23.30
N GLY A 274 22.21 -15.02 24.62
CA GLY A 274 22.38 -16.04 25.64
C GLY A 274 21.29 -17.12 25.61
N ILE A 275 20.03 -16.71 25.42
CA ILE A 275 18.89 -17.64 25.29
C ILE A 275 19.01 -18.46 24.00
N TRP A 276 19.35 -17.83 22.89
CA TRP A 276 19.49 -18.53 21.59
C TRP A 276 20.61 -19.56 21.62
N ASP A 277 21.71 -19.26 22.28
CA ASP A 277 22.82 -20.22 22.48
C ASP A 277 22.40 -21.39 23.39
N GLU A 278 21.78 -21.11 24.52
CA GLU A 278 21.30 -22.12 25.48
C GLU A 278 20.33 -23.10 24.81
N TYR A 279 19.35 -22.57 24.07
CA TYR A 279 18.31 -23.36 23.40
C TYR A 279 18.64 -23.77 21.96
N ARG A 280 19.85 -23.43 21.47
CA ARG A 280 20.32 -23.76 20.10
C ARG A 280 19.34 -23.33 19.01
N VAL A 281 18.85 -22.14 19.11
CA VAL A 281 17.84 -21.58 18.17
C VAL A 281 18.44 -21.42 16.77
N TYR A 282 19.73 -21.09 16.66
CA TYR A 282 20.43 -20.96 15.39
C TYR A 282 21.47 -22.07 15.18
N VAL A 283 21.78 -22.37 13.92
CA VAL A 283 22.87 -23.28 13.58
C VAL A 283 24.19 -22.62 14.03
N GLY A 284 24.86 -23.26 15.02
CA GLY A 284 26.12 -22.75 15.58
C GLY A 284 27.25 -22.76 14.56
N LYS A 285 28.25 -21.87 14.76
CA LYS A 285 29.44 -21.75 13.90
C LYS A 285 30.29 -23.02 13.83
N ASP A 286 30.11 -23.97 14.78
CA ASP A 286 30.87 -25.21 14.87
C ASP A 286 30.32 -26.34 13.97
N ARG A 287 29.34 -26.04 13.06
CA ARG A 287 28.75 -27.03 12.15
C ARG A 287 28.87 -26.67 10.67
N VAL A 288 29.76 -25.72 10.31
CA VAL A 288 30.09 -25.44 8.90
C VAL A 288 31.54 -25.81 8.62
#